data_c36c94c1775e4dd0de974adc49d801c8
#
_entry.id   c36c94c1775e4dd0de974adc49d801c8
#
_cell.length_a   1.000
_cell.length_b   1.000
_cell.length_c   1.000
_cell.angle_alpha   90.00
_cell.angle_beta   90.00
_cell.angle_gamma   90.00
#
_symmetry.space_group_name_H-M   'P 1'
#
loop_
_entity.id
_entity.type
_entity.pdbx_description
1 polymer ?
#
loop_
_entity_poly.entity_id
_entity_poly.type
_entity_poly.pdbx_seq_one_letter_code
_entity_poly.pdbx_strand_id
1 'polypeptide(L)'
;MTSKTPISAVNRRRFIGGIAALPLVTIAAPQAQAAKIKTTARIVILGAGAAGLAAAANLAQRLEGAVITLVDPRKEHYYQPGYTLIAAGIKPRDYSVSMTADYVPKGVEWISERAQEIDPEANKVTTDSGREVPYDYLIVASGLELNYAGIEGMDTNLIGKNGLGSVYFGPDGAAATWQAMSEFSKKGGIGLFGRPLGEMKCAGAPLKYTFITDDRLRREGVRKKAELIYMAQNTTLFGVPIVSEKVRMLFVNRGVKVNYDHVLKSIDPQRRIATYLTPNGKVEQGYDFINVVPPMRAPEVIRKSPLPWTAGPNAADGWVETDKSTLRHLRYPNIFAVGDVAGVPKGKTAASVKWQVPVAVDHLIADISGKPSSAIYNGYTSCPL
;
A
#
# COMPACT_ATOMS: atom_id res chain seq x y z
N MET A 1 -65.59 28.91 3.77
CA MET A 1 -65.11 28.77 5.17
C MET A 1 -64.75 27.31 5.39
N THR A 2 -63.51 26.94 5.22
CA THR A 2 -62.95 25.60 5.56
C THR A 2 -61.60 25.82 6.24
N SER A 3 -61.61 25.57 7.52
CA SER A 3 -60.49 25.71 8.42
C SER A 3 -59.43 24.63 8.15
N LYS A 4 -58.19 25.02 7.88
CA LYS A 4 -57.02 24.13 7.85
C LYS A 4 -56.36 24.12 9.22
N THR A 5 -56.40 22.98 9.91
CA THR A 5 -55.64 22.71 11.13
C THR A 5 -54.17 22.40 10.79
N PRO A 6 -53.20 22.97 11.47
CA PRO A 6 -51.77 22.65 11.22
C PRO A 6 -51.37 21.36 11.94
N ILE A 7 -50.68 20.48 11.23
CA ILE A 7 -50.09 19.26 11.78
C ILE A 7 -48.88 19.66 12.62
N SER A 8 -48.92 19.40 13.93
CA SER A 8 -47.83 19.69 14.85
C SER A 8 -46.64 18.72 14.62
N ALA A 9 -45.45 19.28 14.55
CA ALA A 9 -44.22 18.53 14.50
C ALA A 9 -44.00 17.69 15.75
N VAL A 10 -43.94 16.38 15.61
CA VAL A 10 -43.62 15.43 16.70
C VAL A 10 -42.15 15.56 17.05
N ASN A 11 -41.91 16.07 18.26
CA ASN A 11 -40.59 16.30 18.82
C ASN A 11 -39.91 14.99 19.21
N ARG A 12 -38.88 14.56 18.48
CA ARG A 12 -38.12 13.31 18.66
C ARG A 12 -37.46 13.11 20.05
N ARG A 13 -37.57 14.09 20.95
CA ARG A 13 -36.95 14.07 22.28
C ARG A 13 -37.88 13.47 23.39
N ARG A 14 -39.08 13.05 23.12
CA ARG A 14 -40.02 12.52 24.12
C ARG A 14 -40.30 11.02 24.04
N PHE A 15 -39.56 10.26 23.27
CA PHE A 15 -39.71 8.80 23.17
C PHE A 15 -38.71 7.97 24.01
N ILE A 16 -37.91 8.63 24.87
CA ILE A 16 -36.96 7.96 25.78
C ILE A 16 -37.34 8.25 27.24
N GLY A 17 -38.56 7.91 27.60
CA GLY A 17 -39.04 8.06 28.96
C GLY A 17 -40.05 7.00 29.30
N GLY A 18 -39.62 5.76 29.49
CA GLY A 18 -40.55 4.71 29.90
C GLY A 18 -40.04 3.28 29.78
N ILE A 19 -38.75 3.03 29.99
CA ILE A 19 -38.27 1.67 30.26
C ILE A 19 -37.64 1.69 31.65
N ALA A 20 -38.31 1.05 32.58
CA ALA A 20 -37.85 0.83 33.95
C ALA A 20 -36.43 0.27 33.93
N ALA A 21 -35.51 0.92 34.63
CA ALA A 21 -34.14 0.49 34.81
C ALA A 21 -34.11 -0.81 35.64
N LEU A 22 -34.15 -1.96 34.97
CA LEU A 22 -33.52 -3.16 35.52
C LEU A 22 -32.01 -2.99 35.34
N PRO A 23 -31.20 -3.17 36.39
CA PRO A 23 -29.75 -3.17 36.22
C PRO A 23 -29.40 -4.41 35.36
N LEU A 24 -29.17 -4.19 34.06
CA LEU A 24 -28.43 -5.13 33.24
C LEU A 24 -27.02 -5.16 33.80
N VAL A 25 -26.80 -6.05 34.79
CA VAL A 25 -25.44 -6.50 35.09
C VAL A 25 -24.97 -7.25 33.85
N THR A 26 -24.40 -6.52 32.91
CA THR A 26 -23.55 -7.11 31.88
C THR A 26 -22.35 -7.68 32.64
N ILE A 27 -22.46 -8.94 33.06
CA ILE A 27 -21.29 -9.75 33.34
C ILE A 27 -20.52 -9.76 32.01
N ALA A 28 -19.55 -8.84 31.86
CA ALA A 28 -18.55 -8.97 30.85
C ALA A 28 -17.83 -10.29 31.17
N ALA A 29 -18.28 -11.38 30.53
CA ALA A 29 -17.52 -12.61 30.57
C ALA A 29 -16.11 -12.23 30.09
N PRO A 30 -15.07 -12.51 30.89
CA PRO A 30 -13.73 -12.32 30.43
C PRO A 30 -13.63 -13.09 29.12
N GLN A 31 -13.35 -12.42 28.00
CA GLN A 31 -13.02 -13.12 26.76
C GLN A 31 -11.88 -14.05 27.13
N ALA A 32 -12.17 -15.35 27.22
CA ALA A 32 -11.17 -16.35 27.49
C ALA A 32 -10.12 -16.23 26.39
N GLN A 33 -9.00 -15.62 26.73
CA GLN A 33 -7.87 -15.51 25.82
C GLN A 33 -7.45 -16.95 25.54
N ALA A 34 -7.57 -17.39 24.28
CA ALA A 34 -7.20 -18.74 23.90
C ALA A 34 -5.79 -19.03 24.42
N ALA A 35 -5.60 -20.19 25.05
CA ALA A 35 -4.32 -20.58 25.60
C ALA A 35 -3.25 -20.53 24.49
N LYS A 36 -2.11 -19.92 24.79
CA LYS A 36 -1.00 -19.84 23.85
C LYS A 36 -0.45 -21.24 23.55
N ILE A 37 -0.04 -21.44 22.31
CA ILE A 37 0.58 -22.70 21.88
C ILE A 37 2.05 -22.63 22.25
N LYS A 38 2.52 -23.63 23.04
CA LYS A 38 3.90 -23.75 23.46
C LYS A 38 4.76 -24.28 22.32
N THR A 39 5.86 -23.63 22.03
CA THR A 39 6.81 -24.01 21.00
C THR A 39 8.14 -23.31 21.20
N THR A 40 9.22 -23.91 20.70
CA THR A 40 10.56 -23.33 20.63
C THR A 40 10.92 -22.91 19.21
N ALA A 41 9.94 -22.88 18.29
CA ALA A 41 10.16 -22.56 16.90
C ALA A 41 10.79 -21.16 16.72
N ARG A 42 11.75 -21.08 15.83
CA ARG A 42 12.41 -19.84 15.39
C ARG A 42 11.65 -19.31 14.19
N ILE A 43 11.09 -18.12 14.31
CA ILE A 43 10.28 -17.50 13.25
C ILE A 43 10.95 -16.18 12.87
N VAL A 44 11.45 -16.10 11.64
CA VAL A 44 12.04 -14.90 11.09
C VAL A 44 11.00 -14.17 10.24
N ILE A 45 10.89 -12.85 10.41
CA ILE A 45 10.01 -11.97 9.64
C ILE A 45 10.86 -10.93 8.94
N LEU A 46 10.88 -10.93 7.61
CA LEU A 46 11.61 -9.94 6.82
C LEU A 46 10.74 -8.72 6.54
N GLY A 47 11.09 -7.61 7.16
CA GLY A 47 10.41 -6.32 7.02
C GLY A 47 9.54 -5.97 8.24
N ALA A 48 9.75 -4.79 8.82
CA ALA A 48 8.97 -4.20 9.90
C ALA A 48 7.95 -3.15 9.38
N GLY A 49 7.41 -3.36 8.19
CA GLY A 49 6.26 -2.61 7.68
C GLY A 49 4.94 -3.09 8.29
N ALA A 50 3.81 -2.61 7.76
CA ALA A 50 2.48 -2.96 8.26
C ALA A 50 2.25 -4.49 8.33
N ALA A 51 2.74 -5.24 7.34
CA ALA A 51 2.56 -6.68 7.29
C ALA A 51 3.43 -7.41 8.33
N GLY A 52 4.73 -7.07 8.42
CA GLY A 52 5.63 -7.73 9.35
C GLY A 52 5.31 -7.44 10.81
N LEU A 53 5.01 -6.20 11.17
CA LEU A 53 4.61 -5.84 12.53
C LEU A 53 3.27 -6.51 12.91
N ALA A 54 2.30 -6.58 11.99
CA ALA A 54 1.07 -7.29 12.22
C ALA A 54 1.29 -8.80 12.41
N ALA A 55 2.17 -9.41 11.62
CA ALA A 55 2.54 -10.82 11.78
C ALA A 55 3.23 -11.08 13.12
N ALA A 56 4.21 -10.25 13.49
CA ALA A 56 4.90 -10.33 14.77
C ALA A 56 3.93 -10.23 15.95
N ALA A 57 2.99 -9.26 15.90
CA ALA A 57 1.99 -9.09 16.94
C ALA A 57 1.04 -10.30 17.07
N ASN A 58 0.57 -10.85 15.93
CA ASN A 58 -0.28 -12.03 15.93
C ASN A 58 0.44 -13.25 16.50
N LEU A 59 1.68 -13.50 16.10
CA LEU A 59 2.49 -14.61 16.60
C LEU A 59 2.78 -14.47 18.10
N ALA A 60 3.23 -13.29 18.57
CA ALA A 60 3.53 -13.03 19.98
C ALA A 60 2.29 -13.18 20.90
N GLN A 61 1.10 -12.92 20.39
CA GLN A 61 -0.15 -13.12 21.12
C GLN A 61 -0.55 -14.61 21.23
N ARG A 62 -0.19 -15.43 20.24
CA ARG A 62 -0.69 -16.81 20.10
C ARG A 62 0.33 -17.88 20.46
N LEU A 63 1.63 -17.56 20.48
CA LEU A 63 2.70 -18.49 20.80
C LEU A 63 3.36 -18.16 22.14
N GLU A 64 3.81 -19.21 22.84
CA GLU A 64 4.60 -19.13 24.08
C GLU A 64 5.92 -19.89 23.87
N GLY A 65 7.06 -19.23 24.12
CA GLY A 65 8.40 -19.82 23.99
C GLY A 65 8.99 -19.73 22.58
N ALA A 66 8.23 -19.33 21.54
CA ALA A 66 8.77 -19.08 20.21
C ALA A 66 9.80 -17.95 20.21
N VAL A 67 10.86 -18.10 19.41
CA VAL A 67 11.84 -17.04 19.12
C VAL A 67 11.38 -16.32 17.85
N ILE A 68 10.84 -15.11 18.00
CA ILE A 68 10.34 -14.30 16.89
C ILE A 68 11.33 -13.17 16.63
N THR A 69 11.88 -13.10 15.42
CA THR A 69 12.88 -12.12 15.01
C THR A 69 12.38 -11.31 13.81
N LEU A 70 12.31 -9.97 13.96
CA LEU A 70 12.10 -9.03 12.86
C LEU A 70 13.44 -8.59 12.29
N VAL A 71 13.59 -8.56 10.97
CA VAL A 71 14.78 -8.04 10.27
C VAL A 71 14.33 -6.90 9.35
N ASP A 72 14.67 -5.65 9.71
CA ASP A 72 14.39 -4.44 8.90
C ASP A 72 15.32 -3.30 9.38
N PRO A 73 16.07 -2.63 8.48
CA PRO A 73 16.98 -1.55 8.86
C PRO A 73 16.27 -0.24 9.24
N ARG A 74 14.97 -0.09 8.92
CA ARG A 74 14.27 1.18 9.05
C ARG A 74 13.83 1.47 10.48
N LYS A 75 14.33 2.57 11.02
CA LYS A 75 13.94 3.09 12.34
C LYS A 75 12.61 3.85 12.30
N GLU A 76 12.28 4.46 11.16
CA GLU A 76 11.00 5.15 10.95
C GLU A 76 9.97 4.21 10.33
N HIS A 77 8.77 4.24 10.87
CA HIS A 77 7.58 3.57 10.31
C HIS A 77 6.72 4.58 9.58
N TYR A 78 6.28 4.20 8.36
CA TYR A 78 5.54 5.11 7.48
C TYR A 78 4.09 4.68 7.28
N TYR A 79 3.16 5.56 7.68
CA TYR A 79 1.76 5.46 7.30
C TYR A 79 1.57 5.96 5.86
N GLN A 80 1.87 5.09 4.89
CA GLN A 80 1.90 5.43 3.46
C GLN A 80 0.57 5.97 2.89
N PRO A 81 -0.64 5.56 3.36
CA PRO A 81 -1.90 6.17 2.90
C PRO A 81 -2.00 7.69 3.14
N GLY A 82 -1.20 8.23 4.06
CA GLY A 82 -1.11 9.66 4.34
C GLY A 82 -0.40 10.48 3.26
N TYR A 83 0.39 9.87 2.39
CA TYR A 83 1.23 10.60 1.41
C TYR A 83 0.41 11.46 0.45
N THR A 84 -0.76 11.02 0.00
CA THR A 84 -1.64 11.82 -0.86
C THR A 84 -2.15 13.09 -0.16
N LEU A 85 -2.34 13.04 1.16
CA LEU A 85 -2.78 14.19 1.95
C LEU A 85 -1.63 15.17 2.20
N ILE A 86 -0.41 14.65 2.38
CA ILE A 86 0.81 15.47 2.53
C ILE A 86 1.10 16.17 1.20
N ALA A 87 1.10 15.42 0.08
CA ALA A 87 1.34 15.95 -1.26
C ALA A 87 0.27 16.93 -1.75
N ALA A 88 -0.87 17.02 -1.07
CA ALA A 88 -1.92 18.01 -1.31
C ALA A 88 -1.92 19.18 -0.30
N GLY A 89 -0.95 19.23 0.62
CA GLY A 89 -0.87 20.27 1.67
C GLY A 89 -1.99 20.20 2.70
N ILE A 90 -2.67 19.07 2.85
CA ILE A 90 -3.77 18.87 3.83
C ILE A 90 -3.19 18.43 5.18
N LYS A 91 -2.07 17.71 5.16
CA LYS A 91 -1.37 17.22 6.36
C LYS A 91 0.12 17.55 6.28
N PRO A 92 0.78 17.80 7.41
CA PRO A 92 2.23 17.97 7.45
C PRO A 92 2.97 16.64 7.19
N ARG A 93 4.26 16.71 6.88
CA ARG A 93 5.13 15.55 6.65
C ARG A 93 5.05 14.51 7.77
N ASP A 94 5.07 14.97 9.01
CA ASP A 94 5.13 14.11 10.19
C ASP A 94 3.83 13.36 10.48
N TYR A 95 2.74 13.72 9.80
CA TYR A 95 1.47 12.97 9.89
C TYR A 95 1.62 11.48 9.55
N SER A 96 2.59 11.13 8.71
CA SER A 96 2.81 9.76 8.25
C SER A 96 4.02 9.06 8.88
N VAL A 97 4.70 9.71 9.83
CA VAL A 97 5.97 9.21 10.40
C VAL A 97 5.80 8.88 11.88
N SER A 98 6.28 7.71 12.27
CA SER A 98 6.39 7.25 13.65
C SER A 98 7.63 6.38 13.79
N MET A 99 7.96 5.92 14.99
CA MET A 99 9.13 5.04 15.19
C MET A 99 8.72 3.59 15.09
N THR A 100 9.50 2.79 14.34
CA THR A 100 9.28 1.33 14.23
C THR A 100 9.29 0.65 15.60
N ALA A 101 10.17 1.10 16.51
CA ALA A 101 10.28 0.58 17.86
C ALA A 101 8.97 0.65 18.67
N ASP A 102 8.12 1.66 18.41
CA ASP A 102 6.83 1.83 19.10
C ASP A 102 5.83 0.71 18.79
N TYR A 103 6.04 -0.03 17.71
CA TYR A 103 5.15 -1.08 17.23
C TYR A 103 5.71 -2.50 17.38
N VAL A 104 7.00 -2.64 17.74
CA VAL A 104 7.60 -3.96 17.96
C VAL A 104 6.99 -4.58 19.21
N PRO A 105 6.34 -5.77 19.10
CA PRO A 105 5.71 -6.39 20.25
C PRO A 105 6.72 -6.83 21.31
N LYS A 106 6.30 -6.79 22.58
CA LYS A 106 7.13 -7.29 23.68
C LYS A 106 7.51 -8.75 23.47
N GLY A 107 8.79 -9.06 23.60
CA GLY A 107 9.35 -10.42 23.43
C GLY A 107 9.71 -10.74 21.96
N VAL A 108 9.55 -9.81 21.04
CA VAL A 108 10.04 -9.92 19.66
C VAL A 108 11.40 -9.25 19.57
N GLU A 109 12.40 -9.95 19.04
CA GLU A 109 13.71 -9.37 18.73
C GLU A 109 13.61 -8.55 17.43
N TRP A 110 14.19 -7.35 17.42
CA TRP A 110 14.33 -6.57 16.20
C TRP A 110 15.80 -6.36 15.86
N ILE A 111 16.24 -6.97 14.74
CA ILE A 111 17.54 -6.76 14.14
C ILE A 111 17.41 -5.58 13.16
N SER A 112 17.97 -4.42 13.54
CA SER A 112 17.94 -3.20 12.73
C SER A 112 19.00 -3.24 11.61
N GLU A 113 18.97 -4.30 10.81
CA GLU A 113 19.89 -4.59 9.71
C GLU A 113 19.11 -4.96 8.44
N ARG A 114 19.75 -4.84 7.29
CA ARG A 114 19.17 -5.22 6.00
C ARG A 114 19.42 -6.70 5.73
N ALA A 115 18.39 -7.45 5.33
CA ALA A 115 18.60 -8.77 4.76
C ALA A 115 19.34 -8.64 3.42
N GLN A 116 20.45 -9.34 3.26
CA GLN A 116 21.30 -9.36 2.08
C GLN A 116 21.15 -10.65 1.27
N GLU A 117 20.92 -11.77 1.93
CA GLU A 117 20.77 -13.09 1.31
C GLU A 117 19.66 -13.89 2.00
N ILE A 118 18.96 -14.71 1.24
CA ILE A 118 17.96 -15.67 1.73
C ILE A 118 18.32 -17.02 1.13
N ASP A 119 18.69 -17.95 1.98
CA ASP A 119 18.95 -19.34 1.64
C ASP A 119 17.82 -20.23 2.20
N PRO A 120 16.81 -20.57 1.37
CA PRO A 120 15.68 -21.38 1.83
C PRO A 120 16.03 -22.87 2.03
N GLU A 121 17.09 -23.38 1.41
CA GLU A 121 17.54 -24.75 1.59
C GLU A 121 18.25 -24.92 2.94
N ALA A 122 19.08 -23.94 3.34
CA ALA A 122 19.71 -23.90 4.64
C ALA A 122 18.83 -23.32 5.75
N ASN A 123 17.61 -22.83 5.43
CA ASN A 123 16.70 -22.16 6.34
C ASN A 123 17.37 -21.03 7.12
N LYS A 124 18.03 -20.11 6.42
CA LYS A 124 18.69 -18.94 7.01
C LYS A 124 18.56 -17.68 6.18
N VAL A 125 18.61 -16.55 6.86
CA VAL A 125 18.76 -15.22 6.28
C VAL A 125 20.10 -14.66 6.74
N THR A 126 20.88 -14.06 5.82
CA THR A 126 22.11 -13.36 6.14
C THR A 126 21.87 -11.86 6.00
N THR A 127 22.29 -11.06 6.99
CA THR A 127 22.19 -9.61 6.97
C THR A 127 23.42 -8.96 6.32
N ASP A 128 23.32 -7.65 6.07
CA ASP A 128 24.42 -6.85 5.49
C ASP A 128 25.65 -6.70 6.41
N SER A 129 25.52 -7.02 7.72
CA SER A 129 26.64 -7.15 8.65
C SER A 129 27.31 -8.54 8.60
N GLY A 130 26.75 -9.50 7.86
CA GLY A 130 27.18 -10.89 7.83
C GLY A 130 26.58 -11.75 8.95
N ARG A 131 25.61 -11.23 9.72
CA ARG A 131 24.91 -12.00 10.75
C ARG A 131 24.00 -13.03 10.08
N GLU A 132 24.16 -14.29 10.44
CA GLU A 132 23.27 -15.38 10.05
C GLU A 132 22.11 -15.50 11.04
N VAL A 133 20.88 -15.53 10.53
CA VAL A 133 19.63 -15.66 11.29
C VAL A 133 18.92 -16.93 10.83
N PRO A 134 19.11 -18.07 11.52
CA PRO A 134 18.47 -19.33 11.17
C PRO A 134 16.99 -19.31 11.57
N TYR A 135 16.15 -20.01 10.80
CA TYR A 135 14.72 -20.09 11.06
C TYR A 135 14.16 -21.51 10.86
N ASP A 136 13.06 -21.79 11.54
CA ASP A 136 12.21 -22.92 11.25
C ASP A 136 11.08 -22.49 10.30
N TYR A 137 10.63 -21.22 10.44
CA TYR A 137 9.64 -20.59 9.56
C TYR A 137 10.09 -19.17 9.16
N LEU A 138 9.79 -18.79 7.91
CA LEU A 138 10.08 -17.47 7.39
C LEU A 138 8.80 -16.78 6.91
N ILE A 139 8.55 -15.53 7.34
CA ILE A 139 7.51 -14.67 6.78
C ILE A 139 8.18 -13.53 6.00
N VAL A 140 7.99 -13.52 4.69
CA VAL A 140 8.48 -12.46 3.82
C VAL A 140 7.43 -11.35 3.77
N ALA A 141 7.76 -10.20 4.39
CA ALA A 141 6.90 -9.01 4.51
C ALA A 141 7.65 -7.72 4.12
N SER A 142 8.66 -7.85 3.25
CA SER A 142 9.63 -6.81 2.90
C SER A 142 9.08 -5.68 2.04
N GLY A 143 7.81 -5.75 1.64
CA GLY A 143 7.18 -4.74 0.79
C GLY A 143 7.70 -4.77 -0.64
N LEU A 144 7.92 -3.60 -1.23
CA LEU A 144 8.36 -3.45 -2.62
C LEU A 144 9.36 -2.31 -2.78
N GLU A 145 10.05 -2.33 -3.92
CA GLU A 145 11.00 -1.31 -4.38
C GLU A 145 10.35 -0.44 -5.47
N LEU A 146 10.58 0.87 -5.37
CA LEU A 146 10.17 1.86 -6.37
C LEU A 146 11.27 2.00 -7.41
N ASN A 147 11.03 1.56 -8.64
CA ASN A 147 12.03 1.53 -9.69
C ASN A 147 12.07 2.84 -10.50
N TYR A 148 12.54 3.94 -9.88
CA TYR A 148 12.71 5.22 -10.58
C TYR A 148 13.72 5.15 -11.72
N ALA A 149 14.75 4.31 -11.62
CA ALA A 149 15.71 4.08 -12.69
C ALA A 149 15.09 3.45 -13.96
N GLY A 150 13.89 2.88 -13.85
CA GLY A 150 13.12 2.39 -15.00
C GLY A 150 12.51 3.50 -15.87
N ILE A 151 12.58 4.76 -15.43
CA ILE A 151 12.13 5.95 -16.17
C ILE A 151 13.36 6.74 -16.58
N GLU A 152 13.66 6.76 -17.86
CA GLU A 152 14.82 7.48 -18.41
C GLU A 152 14.75 8.97 -18.09
N GLY A 153 15.85 9.57 -17.64
CA GLY A 153 15.93 11.00 -17.27
C GLY A 153 15.28 11.37 -15.94
N MET A 154 14.72 10.40 -15.20
CA MET A 154 14.14 10.67 -13.88
C MET A 154 15.23 10.84 -12.83
N ASP A 155 15.29 12.04 -12.23
CA ASP A 155 16.12 12.35 -11.08
C ASP A 155 15.23 12.64 -9.85
N THR A 156 15.32 11.78 -8.85
CA THR A 156 14.54 11.90 -7.60
C THR A 156 14.91 13.15 -6.78
N ASN A 157 16.11 13.74 -6.97
CA ASN A 157 16.53 14.99 -6.32
C ASN A 157 15.77 16.21 -6.85
N LEU A 158 15.10 16.07 -7.99
CA LEU A 158 14.29 17.10 -8.61
C LEU A 158 12.82 17.05 -8.19
N ILE A 159 12.41 16.06 -7.35
CA ILE A 159 11.06 16.03 -6.80
C ILE A 159 10.83 17.30 -5.98
N GLY A 160 9.73 18.02 -6.29
CA GLY A 160 9.41 19.34 -5.75
C GLY A 160 9.87 20.51 -6.59
N LYS A 161 10.69 20.27 -7.62
CA LYS A 161 11.24 21.30 -8.53
C LYS A 161 10.74 21.08 -9.95
N ASN A 162 10.77 22.12 -10.79
CA ASN A 162 10.39 22.06 -12.21
C ASN A 162 9.02 21.40 -12.49
N GLY A 163 8.08 21.54 -11.55
CA GLY A 163 6.77 20.91 -11.67
C GLY A 163 6.76 19.38 -11.44
N LEU A 164 7.91 18.78 -11.06
CA LEU A 164 8.04 17.35 -10.83
C LEU A 164 7.56 16.96 -9.43
N GLY A 165 6.60 16.06 -9.33
CA GLY A 165 6.13 15.46 -8.10
C GLY A 165 6.16 13.94 -8.15
N SER A 166 6.25 13.30 -6.99
CA SER A 166 6.08 11.85 -6.83
C SER A 166 5.58 11.51 -5.43
N VAL A 167 4.30 11.22 -5.32
CA VAL A 167 3.63 10.92 -4.04
C VAL A 167 4.17 9.66 -3.37
N TYR A 168 4.70 8.72 -4.16
CA TYR A 168 5.15 7.42 -3.65
C TYR A 168 6.57 7.43 -3.06
N PHE A 169 7.34 8.50 -3.26
CA PHE A 169 8.76 8.56 -2.86
C PHE A 169 9.00 8.58 -1.34
N GLY A 170 7.94 8.59 -0.54
CA GLY A 170 8.02 8.65 0.92
C GLY A 170 7.48 9.96 1.47
N PRO A 171 7.58 10.18 2.79
CA PRO A 171 7.04 11.40 3.43
C PRO A 171 7.72 12.68 2.94
N ASP A 172 9.04 12.66 2.75
CA ASP A 172 9.79 13.81 2.24
C ASP A 172 9.47 14.10 0.76
N GLY A 173 9.35 13.05 -0.06
CA GLY A 173 8.92 13.18 -1.45
C GLY A 173 7.48 13.68 -1.57
N ALA A 174 6.58 13.26 -0.69
CA ALA A 174 5.21 13.78 -0.65
C ALA A 174 5.18 15.25 -0.26
N ALA A 175 6.00 15.67 0.72
CA ALA A 175 6.12 17.08 1.12
C ALA A 175 6.75 17.92 0.01
N ALA A 176 7.79 17.43 -0.66
CA ALA A 176 8.39 18.10 -1.82
C ALA A 176 7.39 18.17 -3.00
N THR A 177 6.60 17.12 -3.23
CA THR A 177 5.54 17.11 -4.24
C THR A 177 4.52 18.22 -3.99
N TRP A 178 4.19 18.49 -2.72
CA TRP A 178 3.31 19.61 -2.37
C TRP A 178 3.88 20.95 -2.82
N GLN A 179 5.18 21.17 -2.78
CA GLN A 179 5.80 22.42 -3.24
C GLN A 179 5.48 22.64 -4.73
N ALA A 180 5.77 21.67 -5.59
CA ALA A 180 5.45 21.76 -7.02
C ALA A 180 3.93 21.86 -7.28
N MET A 181 3.12 21.07 -6.57
CA MET A 181 1.66 21.07 -6.72
C MET A 181 1.04 22.39 -6.25
N SER A 182 1.57 23.02 -5.18
CA SER A 182 1.05 24.31 -4.70
C SER A 182 1.32 25.45 -5.68
N GLU A 183 2.45 25.42 -6.37
CA GLU A 183 2.71 26.38 -7.45
C GLU A 183 1.75 26.19 -8.63
N PHE A 184 1.57 24.95 -9.05
CA PHE A 184 0.62 24.57 -10.10
C PHE A 184 -0.81 24.98 -9.71
N SER A 185 -1.23 24.77 -8.46
CA SER A 185 -2.57 25.11 -7.99
C SER A 185 -2.87 26.62 -8.00
N LYS A 186 -1.83 27.46 -8.00
CA LYS A 186 -1.97 28.94 -8.09
C LYS A 186 -1.92 29.45 -9.53
N LYS A 187 -1.13 28.81 -10.39
CA LYS A 187 -0.88 29.27 -11.78
C LYS A 187 -1.79 28.60 -12.80
N GLY A 188 -2.14 27.33 -12.61
CA GLY A 188 -2.77 26.49 -13.63
C GLY A 188 -1.72 25.93 -14.59
N GLY A 189 -2.14 25.60 -15.81
CA GLY A 189 -1.33 24.96 -16.84
C GLY A 189 -1.69 23.47 -17.02
N ILE A 190 -0.76 22.67 -17.53
CA ILE A 190 -0.97 21.25 -17.82
C ILE A 190 -0.50 20.38 -16.64
N GLY A 191 -1.42 19.63 -16.03
CA GLY A 191 -1.15 18.66 -14.97
C GLY A 191 -1.25 17.23 -15.48
N LEU A 192 -0.15 16.45 -15.40
CA LEU A 192 -0.09 15.07 -15.84
C LEU A 192 -0.16 14.12 -14.65
N PHE A 193 -1.02 13.12 -14.77
CA PHE A 193 -1.19 12.04 -13.80
C PHE A 193 -1.21 10.71 -14.52
N GLY A 194 -0.96 9.63 -13.80
CA GLY A 194 -0.98 8.31 -14.39
C GLY A 194 -0.47 7.26 -13.42
N ARG A 195 -0.39 6.03 -13.91
CA ARG A 195 0.17 4.89 -13.17
C ARG A 195 1.09 4.10 -14.10
N PRO A 196 2.08 3.37 -13.54
CA PRO A 196 2.97 2.54 -14.34
C PRO A 196 2.24 1.33 -14.91
N LEU A 197 2.85 0.69 -15.91
CA LEU A 197 2.50 -0.66 -16.30
C LEU A 197 2.94 -1.65 -15.21
N GLY A 198 2.23 -2.77 -15.07
CA GLY A 198 2.53 -3.81 -14.09
C GLY A 198 1.82 -3.64 -12.74
N GLU A 199 2.20 -4.47 -11.80
CA GLU A 199 1.65 -4.48 -10.45
C GLU A 199 2.20 -3.31 -9.62
N MET A 200 1.32 -2.71 -8.82
CA MET A 200 1.69 -1.59 -7.96
C MET A 200 0.94 -1.62 -6.63
N LYS A 201 1.54 -1.05 -5.58
CA LYS A 201 0.81 -0.82 -4.33
C LYS A 201 -0.23 0.28 -4.52
N CYS A 202 -1.40 0.12 -3.88
CA CYS A 202 -2.48 1.11 -3.83
C CYS A 202 -2.81 1.73 -5.20
N ALA A 203 -3.22 0.91 -6.18
CA ALA A 203 -3.49 1.32 -7.57
C ALA A 203 -4.54 2.43 -7.72
N GLY A 204 -5.34 2.70 -6.69
CA GLY A 204 -6.28 3.83 -6.65
C GLY A 204 -5.66 5.17 -6.26
N ALA A 205 -4.46 5.19 -5.66
CA ALA A 205 -3.87 6.44 -5.18
C ALA A 205 -3.56 7.46 -6.28
N PRO A 206 -3.12 7.09 -7.51
CA PRO A 206 -2.96 8.06 -8.59
C PRO A 206 -4.28 8.71 -9.01
N LEU A 207 -5.37 7.95 -9.08
CA LEU A 207 -6.71 8.46 -9.37
C LEU A 207 -7.18 9.40 -8.25
N LYS A 208 -7.03 8.99 -6.98
CA LYS A 208 -7.33 9.82 -5.81
C LYS A 208 -6.57 11.14 -5.86
N TYR A 209 -5.27 11.11 -6.16
CA TYR A 209 -4.45 12.31 -6.19
C TYR A 209 -4.87 13.25 -7.32
N THR A 210 -5.33 12.72 -8.46
CA THR A 210 -5.93 13.51 -9.54
C THR A 210 -7.20 14.24 -9.06
N PHE A 211 -8.09 13.55 -8.34
CA PHE A 211 -9.29 14.15 -7.78
C PHE A 211 -8.99 15.21 -6.71
N ILE A 212 -8.01 14.94 -5.84
CA ILE A 212 -7.58 15.92 -4.83
C ILE A 212 -6.99 17.17 -5.50
N THR A 213 -6.22 17.00 -6.58
CA THR A 213 -5.68 18.12 -7.36
C THR A 213 -6.81 18.93 -8.02
N ASP A 214 -7.79 18.27 -8.64
CA ASP A 214 -8.97 18.96 -9.22
C ASP A 214 -9.73 19.75 -8.15
N ASP A 215 -9.97 19.18 -6.96
CA ASP A 215 -10.64 19.88 -5.85
C ASP A 215 -9.81 21.09 -5.38
N ARG A 216 -8.48 20.94 -5.27
CA ARG A 216 -7.59 22.03 -4.89
C ARG A 216 -7.65 23.19 -5.88
N LEU A 217 -7.56 22.91 -7.18
CA LEU A 217 -7.67 23.92 -8.23
C LEU A 217 -9.02 24.66 -8.21
N ARG A 218 -10.11 23.96 -7.85
CA ARG A 218 -11.43 24.56 -7.69
C ARG A 218 -11.48 25.51 -6.50
N ARG A 219 -10.92 25.10 -5.37
CA ARG A 219 -10.86 25.92 -4.15
C ARG A 219 -10.02 27.20 -4.34
N GLU A 220 -8.94 27.10 -5.11
CA GLU A 220 -8.07 28.22 -5.45
C GLU A 220 -8.65 29.09 -6.61
N GLY A 221 -9.80 28.72 -7.20
CA GLY A 221 -10.40 29.44 -8.31
C GLY A 221 -9.64 29.32 -9.65
N VAL A 222 -8.66 28.41 -9.74
CA VAL A 222 -7.74 28.29 -10.90
C VAL A 222 -8.15 27.16 -11.85
N ARG A 223 -9.14 26.34 -11.51
CA ARG A 223 -9.50 25.14 -12.28
C ARG A 223 -9.71 25.38 -13.78
N LYS A 224 -10.27 26.53 -14.17
CA LYS A 224 -10.48 26.90 -15.59
C LYS A 224 -9.18 27.20 -16.35
N LYS A 225 -8.08 27.50 -15.64
CA LYS A 225 -6.75 27.74 -16.21
C LYS A 225 -5.88 26.48 -16.23
N ALA A 226 -6.40 25.35 -15.72
CA ALA A 226 -5.66 24.10 -15.63
C ALA A 226 -6.31 23.02 -16.50
N GLU A 227 -5.47 22.34 -17.25
CA GLU A 227 -5.81 21.11 -17.98
C GLU A 227 -5.25 19.91 -17.20
N LEU A 228 -6.12 19.05 -16.72
CA LEU A 228 -5.72 17.80 -16.06
C LEU A 228 -5.83 16.65 -17.06
N ILE A 229 -4.75 15.93 -17.23
CA ILE A 229 -4.65 14.79 -18.15
C ILE A 229 -4.22 13.55 -17.37
N TYR A 230 -5.03 12.50 -17.40
CA TYR A 230 -4.68 11.20 -16.85
C TYR A 230 -4.18 10.29 -17.97
N MET A 231 -2.92 9.88 -17.86
CA MET A 231 -2.23 8.94 -18.77
C MET A 231 -2.50 7.51 -18.28
N ALA A 232 -3.49 6.87 -18.85
CA ALA A 232 -3.83 5.49 -18.52
C ALA A 232 -2.92 4.54 -19.29
N GLN A 233 -2.25 3.62 -18.60
CA GLN A 233 -1.27 2.70 -19.18
C GLN A 233 -1.90 1.62 -20.08
N ASN A 234 -3.21 1.49 -20.09
CA ASN A 234 -3.99 0.58 -20.94
C ASN A 234 -5.38 1.18 -21.24
N THR A 235 -6.28 0.37 -21.77
CA THR A 235 -7.65 0.78 -22.15
C THR A 235 -8.60 1.00 -20.96
N THR A 236 -8.16 0.82 -19.71
CA THR A 236 -8.99 0.94 -18.51
C THR A 236 -8.35 1.82 -17.45
N LEU A 237 -9.17 2.52 -16.66
CA LEU A 237 -8.68 3.37 -15.56
C LEU A 237 -8.41 2.57 -14.28
N PHE A 238 -9.08 1.43 -14.11
CA PHE A 238 -8.94 0.59 -12.92
C PHE A 238 -9.21 -0.88 -13.25
N GLY A 239 -8.60 -1.80 -12.50
CA GLY A 239 -8.70 -3.24 -12.75
C GLY A 239 -10.06 -3.87 -12.40
N VAL A 240 -10.99 -3.11 -11.78
CA VAL A 240 -12.37 -3.53 -11.51
C VAL A 240 -13.29 -2.76 -12.47
N PRO A 241 -13.98 -3.43 -13.41
CA PRO A 241 -14.71 -2.75 -14.49
C PRO A 241 -15.71 -1.69 -14.04
N ILE A 242 -16.56 -2.01 -13.06
CA ILE A 242 -17.56 -1.06 -12.54
C ILE A 242 -16.91 0.19 -11.89
N VAL A 243 -15.75 0.02 -11.24
CA VAL A 243 -14.98 1.14 -10.66
C VAL A 243 -14.34 1.96 -11.77
N SER A 244 -13.76 1.30 -12.78
CA SER A 244 -13.16 1.95 -13.96
C SER A 244 -14.18 2.86 -14.67
N GLU A 245 -15.38 2.34 -14.91
CA GLU A 245 -16.46 3.11 -15.55
C GLU A 245 -16.92 4.28 -14.67
N LYS A 246 -17.08 4.06 -13.36
CA LYS A 246 -17.43 5.15 -12.45
C LYS A 246 -16.38 6.27 -12.43
N VAL A 247 -15.10 5.90 -12.43
CA VAL A 247 -13.99 6.88 -12.51
C VAL A 247 -14.03 7.62 -13.84
N ARG A 248 -14.26 6.93 -14.96
CA ARG A 248 -14.42 7.55 -16.28
C ARG A 248 -15.51 8.60 -16.29
N MET A 249 -16.71 8.27 -15.78
CA MET A 249 -17.81 9.21 -15.65
C MET A 249 -17.45 10.43 -14.79
N LEU A 250 -16.77 10.20 -13.66
CA LEU A 250 -16.34 11.28 -12.78
C LEU A 250 -15.29 12.18 -13.45
N PHE A 251 -14.37 11.62 -14.22
CA PHE A 251 -13.38 12.39 -14.97
C PHE A 251 -14.04 13.26 -16.02
N VAL A 252 -15.00 12.73 -16.80
CA VAL A 252 -15.78 13.50 -17.77
C VAL A 252 -16.49 14.68 -17.07
N ASN A 253 -17.21 14.41 -15.97
CA ASN A 253 -17.96 15.45 -15.23
C ASN A 253 -17.05 16.53 -14.62
N ARG A 254 -15.78 16.19 -14.34
CA ARG A 254 -14.80 17.12 -13.77
C ARG A 254 -13.89 17.77 -14.83
N GLY A 255 -14.04 17.41 -16.10
CA GLY A 255 -13.22 17.92 -17.19
C GLY A 255 -11.76 17.45 -17.07
N VAL A 256 -11.52 16.22 -16.60
CA VAL A 256 -10.23 15.55 -16.64
C VAL A 256 -10.14 14.77 -17.95
N LYS A 257 -9.15 15.08 -18.77
CA LYS A 257 -8.88 14.33 -20.01
C LYS A 257 -8.23 12.97 -19.69
N VAL A 258 -8.49 11.99 -20.53
CA VAL A 258 -7.84 10.66 -20.40
C VAL A 258 -7.18 10.31 -21.73
N ASN A 259 -5.90 10.00 -21.69
CA ASN A 259 -5.16 9.40 -22.79
C ASN A 259 -4.92 7.95 -22.43
N TYR A 260 -5.55 7.04 -23.16
CA TYR A 260 -5.40 5.58 -22.97
C TYR A 260 -4.16 5.06 -23.68
N ASP A 261 -3.63 3.91 -23.20
CA ASP A 261 -2.46 3.23 -23.76
C ASP A 261 -1.19 4.10 -23.79
N HIS A 262 -1.03 4.95 -22.75
CA HIS A 262 0.14 5.80 -22.58
C HIS A 262 0.98 5.33 -21.40
N VAL A 263 2.16 4.76 -21.67
CA VAL A 263 3.12 4.27 -20.66
C VAL A 263 4.28 5.26 -20.59
N LEU A 264 4.49 5.87 -19.41
CA LEU A 264 5.62 6.80 -19.20
C LEU A 264 6.95 6.07 -19.42
N LYS A 265 7.76 6.54 -20.36
CA LYS A 265 9.07 5.97 -20.71
C LYS A 265 10.23 6.83 -20.21
N SER A 266 10.15 8.13 -20.43
CA SER A 266 11.20 9.06 -20.04
C SER A 266 10.63 10.41 -19.63
N ILE A 267 11.45 11.18 -18.92
CA ILE A 267 11.12 12.54 -18.50
C ILE A 267 12.35 13.44 -18.66
N ASP A 268 12.14 14.63 -19.17
CA ASP A 268 13.11 15.72 -19.15
C ASP A 268 12.59 16.81 -18.20
N PRO A 269 13.05 16.81 -16.93
CA PRO A 269 12.56 17.78 -15.96
C PRO A 269 12.99 19.23 -16.25
N GLN A 270 14.08 19.44 -17.00
CA GLN A 270 14.54 20.78 -17.34
C GLN A 270 13.66 21.43 -18.40
N ARG A 271 13.28 20.65 -19.42
CA ARG A 271 12.37 21.07 -20.49
C ARG A 271 10.89 20.90 -20.10
N ARG A 272 10.61 20.20 -18.98
CA ARG A 272 9.27 19.80 -18.53
C ARG A 272 8.52 19.02 -19.60
N ILE A 273 9.17 18.01 -20.17
CA ILE A 273 8.59 17.11 -21.17
C ILE A 273 8.59 15.69 -20.63
N ALA A 274 7.45 15.02 -20.75
CA ALA A 274 7.30 13.59 -20.48
C ALA A 274 7.07 12.85 -21.79
N THR A 275 7.79 11.75 -22.02
CA THR A 275 7.65 10.91 -23.22
C THR A 275 6.91 9.62 -22.86
N TYR A 276 5.86 9.34 -23.59
CA TYR A 276 5.05 8.14 -23.41
C TYR A 276 5.20 7.21 -24.59
N LEU A 277 5.21 5.89 -24.31
CA LEU A 277 5.04 4.86 -25.32
C LEU A 277 3.55 4.63 -25.53
N THR A 278 3.15 4.59 -26.80
CA THR A 278 1.77 4.27 -27.25
C THR A 278 1.83 3.20 -28.33
N PRO A 279 0.69 2.56 -28.70
CA PRO A 279 0.64 1.66 -29.83
C PRO A 279 1.11 2.26 -31.17
N ASN A 280 1.02 3.60 -31.28
CA ASN A 280 1.40 4.34 -32.50
C ASN A 280 2.82 4.95 -32.41
N GLY A 281 3.63 4.58 -31.41
CA GLY A 281 4.97 5.07 -31.20
C GLY A 281 5.10 6.00 -30.00
N LYS A 282 6.19 6.78 -29.97
CA LYS A 282 6.48 7.71 -28.88
C LYS A 282 5.70 9.02 -29.05
N VAL A 283 5.17 9.53 -27.93
CA VAL A 283 4.49 10.83 -27.85
C VAL A 283 5.11 11.67 -26.75
N GLU A 284 5.48 12.90 -27.04
CA GLU A 284 5.96 13.87 -26.07
C GLU A 284 4.79 14.75 -25.58
N GLN A 285 4.75 14.98 -24.28
CA GLN A 285 3.76 15.83 -23.63
C GLN A 285 4.44 16.78 -22.66
N GLY A 286 4.30 18.08 -22.91
CA GLY A 286 4.73 19.12 -21.97
C GLY A 286 3.86 19.16 -20.71
N TYR A 287 4.43 19.61 -19.60
CA TYR A 287 3.68 19.75 -18.34
C TYR A 287 4.13 20.97 -17.53
N ASP A 288 3.22 21.49 -16.73
CA ASP A 288 3.49 22.44 -15.65
C ASP A 288 3.57 21.74 -14.30
N PHE A 289 2.83 20.63 -14.17
CA PHE A 289 2.94 19.68 -13.05
C PHE A 289 2.82 18.24 -13.55
N ILE A 290 3.65 17.34 -13.04
CA ILE A 290 3.52 15.91 -13.26
C ILE A 290 3.66 15.15 -11.93
N ASN A 291 2.74 14.22 -11.66
CA ASN A 291 2.91 13.24 -10.57
C ASN A 291 3.43 11.92 -11.13
N VAL A 292 4.74 11.70 -10.99
CA VAL A 292 5.39 10.48 -11.46
C VAL A 292 5.13 9.33 -10.49
N VAL A 293 4.62 8.22 -11.01
CA VAL A 293 4.51 6.95 -10.29
C VAL A 293 5.42 5.94 -10.99
N PRO A 294 6.52 5.51 -10.36
CA PRO A 294 7.48 4.61 -11.00
C PRO A 294 6.94 3.18 -11.10
N PRO A 295 7.47 2.36 -12.02
CA PRO A 295 7.32 0.91 -11.95
C PRO A 295 7.73 0.37 -10.58
N MET A 296 7.10 -0.72 -10.15
CA MET A 296 7.35 -1.33 -8.85
C MET A 296 7.75 -2.78 -9.02
N ARG A 297 8.64 -3.26 -8.14
CA ARG A 297 9.17 -4.62 -8.19
C ARG A 297 9.47 -5.12 -6.77
N ALA A 298 9.69 -6.41 -6.62
CA ALA A 298 10.14 -6.95 -5.34
C ALA A 298 11.52 -6.38 -4.96
N PRO A 299 11.87 -6.27 -3.66
CA PRO A 299 13.19 -5.85 -3.22
C PRO A 299 14.31 -6.72 -3.80
N GLU A 300 15.49 -6.15 -3.96
CA GLU A 300 16.62 -6.81 -4.61
C GLU A 300 16.98 -8.15 -3.98
N VAL A 301 16.98 -8.25 -2.65
CA VAL A 301 17.26 -9.50 -1.92
C VAL A 301 16.28 -10.60 -2.29
N ILE A 302 15.01 -10.27 -2.54
CA ILE A 302 14.01 -11.23 -3.01
C ILE A 302 14.30 -11.65 -4.44
N ARG A 303 14.54 -10.69 -5.34
CA ARG A 303 14.80 -10.97 -6.77
C ARG A 303 16.07 -11.80 -7.00
N LYS A 304 17.05 -11.71 -6.09
CA LYS A 304 18.29 -12.50 -6.11
C LYS A 304 18.16 -13.87 -5.43
N SER A 305 17.09 -14.09 -4.67
CA SER A 305 16.83 -15.38 -3.99
C SER A 305 16.06 -16.35 -4.90
N PRO A 306 15.91 -17.61 -4.53
CA PRO A 306 15.07 -18.56 -5.25
C PRO A 306 13.55 -18.39 -4.98
N LEU A 307 13.11 -17.36 -4.24
CA LEU A 307 11.71 -17.19 -3.83
C LEU A 307 10.75 -16.64 -4.91
N PRO A 308 11.20 -15.89 -5.93
CA PRO A 308 10.28 -15.36 -6.96
C PRO A 308 9.59 -16.44 -7.78
N TRP A 309 8.45 -16.06 -8.35
CA TRP A 309 7.86 -16.76 -9.48
C TRP A 309 8.88 -16.93 -10.60
N THR A 310 8.97 -18.13 -11.16
CA THR A 310 9.88 -18.44 -12.29
C THR A 310 9.23 -18.20 -13.65
N ALA A 311 7.91 -18.08 -13.69
CA ALA A 311 7.12 -17.84 -14.90
C ALA A 311 5.84 -17.05 -14.59
N GLY A 312 5.17 -16.60 -15.65
CA GLY A 312 3.91 -15.86 -15.54
C GLY A 312 4.09 -14.36 -15.22
N PRO A 313 2.98 -13.64 -15.02
CA PRO A 313 2.98 -12.17 -14.93
C PRO A 313 3.73 -11.61 -13.70
N ASN A 314 3.88 -12.41 -12.65
CA ASN A 314 4.56 -12.02 -11.43
C ASN A 314 6.09 -12.22 -11.47
N ALA A 315 6.60 -12.96 -12.47
CA ALA A 315 8.03 -13.30 -12.56
C ALA A 315 8.89 -12.09 -12.95
N ALA A 316 8.41 -11.26 -13.87
CA ALA A 316 9.18 -10.14 -14.43
C ALA A 316 9.61 -9.12 -13.36
N ASP A 317 8.76 -8.90 -12.36
CA ASP A 317 9.02 -7.97 -11.25
C ASP A 317 9.57 -8.67 -10.00
N GLY A 318 9.77 -10.00 -10.06
CA GLY A 318 10.37 -10.80 -9.00
C GLY A 318 9.50 -10.97 -7.75
N TRP A 319 8.16 -10.95 -7.88
CA TRP A 319 7.26 -11.17 -6.75
C TRP A 319 7.40 -12.59 -6.20
N VAL A 320 7.33 -12.74 -4.87
CA VAL A 320 7.45 -14.05 -4.21
C VAL A 320 6.39 -15.00 -4.71
N GLU A 321 6.81 -16.22 -5.10
CA GLU A 321 5.90 -17.29 -5.50
C GLU A 321 5.01 -17.73 -4.35
N THR A 322 3.73 -17.41 -4.43
CA THR A 322 2.80 -17.47 -3.30
C THR A 322 1.48 -18.11 -3.70
N ASP A 323 1.03 -19.10 -2.97
CA ASP A 323 -0.34 -19.59 -3.06
C ASP A 323 -1.32 -18.50 -2.67
N LYS A 324 -2.25 -18.20 -3.55
CA LYS A 324 -3.18 -17.07 -3.40
C LYS A 324 -4.15 -17.21 -2.24
N SER A 325 -4.36 -18.43 -1.74
CA SER A 325 -5.36 -18.74 -0.70
C SER A 325 -4.73 -18.91 0.67
N THR A 326 -3.57 -19.56 0.76
CA THR A 326 -2.88 -19.86 2.02
C THR A 326 -1.74 -18.91 2.32
N LEU A 327 -1.28 -18.15 1.32
CA LEU A 327 -0.12 -17.25 1.37
C LEU A 327 1.20 -17.95 1.62
N ARG A 328 1.22 -19.28 1.48
CA ARG A 328 2.41 -20.13 1.58
C ARG A 328 3.18 -20.08 0.26
N HIS A 329 4.50 -20.15 0.33
CA HIS A 329 5.34 -20.36 -0.85
C HIS A 329 5.09 -21.75 -1.44
N LEU A 330 4.99 -21.86 -2.78
CA LEU A 330 4.62 -23.13 -3.42
C LEU A 330 5.71 -24.20 -3.34
N ARG A 331 6.98 -23.78 -3.36
CA ARG A 331 8.14 -24.70 -3.32
C ARG A 331 8.73 -24.90 -1.91
N TYR A 332 8.56 -23.92 -1.02
CA TYR A 332 9.13 -23.92 0.33
C TYR A 332 8.01 -23.84 1.36
N PRO A 333 7.55 -24.98 1.90
CA PRO A 333 6.31 -25.04 2.71
C PRO A 333 6.40 -24.31 4.05
N ASN A 334 7.61 -24.04 4.55
CA ASN A 334 7.86 -23.28 5.79
C ASN A 334 8.03 -21.78 5.55
N ILE A 335 7.81 -21.30 4.30
CA ILE A 335 7.91 -19.87 3.94
C ILE A 335 6.54 -19.33 3.57
N PHE A 336 6.22 -18.13 4.06
CA PHE A 336 4.99 -17.40 3.76
C PHE A 336 5.34 -16.01 3.21
N ALA A 337 4.49 -15.46 2.34
CA ALA A 337 4.65 -14.09 1.87
C ALA A 337 3.37 -13.29 2.05
N VAL A 338 3.48 -12.09 2.63
CA VAL A 338 2.35 -11.22 2.93
C VAL A 338 2.66 -9.76 2.57
N GLY A 339 1.62 -9.00 2.25
CA GLY A 339 1.75 -7.59 1.85
C GLY A 339 2.22 -7.43 0.40
N ASP A 340 2.92 -6.32 0.12
CA ASP A 340 3.21 -5.92 -1.25
C ASP A 340 4.18 -6.86 -1.99
N VAL A 341 5.00 -7.62 -1.28
CA VAL A 341 5.97 -8.56 -1.87
C VAL A 341 5.33 -9.84 -2.38
N ALA A 342 4.15 -10.22 -1.85
CA ALA A 342 3.46 -11.45 -2.24
C ALA A 342 2.99 -11.39 -3.70
N GLY A 343 3.34 -12.42 -4.48
CA GLY A 343 2.94 -12.59 -5.88
C GLY A 343 1.54 -13.18 -6.02
N VAL A 344 0.54 -12.50 -5.45
CA VAL A 344 -0.88 -12.88 -5.53
C VAL A 344 -1.64 -11.94 -6.47
N PRO A 345 -2.75 -12.38 -7.09
CA PRO A 345 -3.46 -11.62 -8.13
C PRO A 345 -3.91 -10.22 -7.69
N LYS A 346 -4.18 -10.01 -6.40
CA LYS A 346 -4.53 -8.72 -5.80
C LYS A 346 -4.07 -8.71 -4.35
N GLY A 347 -3.67 -7.55 -3.82
CA GLY A 347 -3.32 -7.55 -2.42
C GLY A 347 -2.25 -6.55 -1.98
N LYS A 348 -1.79 -5.67 -2.88
CA LYS A 348 -0.76 -4.68 -2.52
C LYS A 348 -1.38 -3.43 -1.87
N THR A 349 -2.15 -3.65 -0.77
CA THR A 349 -2.75 -2.59 0.05
C THR A 349 -2.70 -2.95 1.54
N ALA A 350 -2.72 -1.94 2.42
CA ALA A 350 -2.81 -2.16 3.86
C ALA A 350 -4.11 -2.90 4.26
N ALA A 351 -5.20 -2.70 3.51
CA ALA A 351 -6.45 -3.44 3.71
C ALA A 351 -6.29 -4.94 3.45
N SER A 352 -5.51 -5.32 2.42
CA SER A 352 -5.20 -6.72 2.14
C SER A 352 -4.35 -7.34 3.24
N VAL A 353 -3.37 -6.62 3.77
CA VAL A 353 -2.51 -7.06 4.88
C VAL A 353 -3.35 -7.51 6.09
N LYS A 354 -4.41 -6.74 6.43
CA LYS A 354 -5.32 -7.07 7.53
C LYS A 354 -5.93 -8.47 7.40
N TRP A 355 -6.12 -8.96 6.17
CA TRP A 355 -6.71 -10.27 5.90
C TRP A 355 -5.68 -11.34 5.55
N GLN A 356 -4.55 -10.96 4.95
CA GLN A 356 -3.46 -11.87 4.61
C GLN A 356 -2.74 -12.38 5.86
N VAL A 357 -2.38 -11.48 6.77
CA VAL A 357 -1.58 -11.83 7.95
C VAL A 357 -2.25 -12.88 8.84
N PRO A 358 -3.54 -12.77 9.21
CA PRO A 358 -4.21 -13.83 9.98
C PRO A 358 -4.17 -15.19 9.29
N VAL A 359 -4.38 -15.23 7.97
CA VAL A 359 -4.35 -16.49 7.20
C VAL A 359 -2.96 -17.12 7.21
N ALA A 360 -1.92 -16.36 6.89
CA ALA A 360 -0.53 -16.87 6.91
C ALA A 360 -0.13 -17.35 8.30
N VAL A 361 -0.46 -16.59 9.34
CA VAL A 361 -0.18 -16.96 10.74
C VAL A 361 -0.98 -18.19 11.16
N ASP A 362 -2.24 -18.33 10.75
CA ASP A 362 -3.03 -19.53 11.06
C ASP A 362 -2.42 -20.79 10.46
N HIS A 363 -1.96 -20.75 9.19
CA HIS A 363 -1.27 -21.87 8.57
C HIS A 363 0.06 -22.18 9.25
N LEU A 364 0.86 -21.16 9.60
CA LEU A 364 2.12 -21.36 10.32
C LEU A 364 1.91 -22.02 11.69
N ILE A 365 0.91 -21.55 12.44
CA ILE A 365 0.55 -22.12 13.75
C ILE A 365 -0.02 -23.53 13.61
N ALA A 366 -0.77 -23.81 12.56
CA ALA A 366 -1.28 -25.13 12.24
C ALA A 366 -0.13 -26.12 12.03
N ASP A 367 0.92 -25.73 11.28
CA ASP A 367 2.12 -26.54 11.08
C ASP A 367 2.82 -26.83 12.42
N ILE A 368 3.05 -25.78 13.24
CA ILE A 368 3.67 -25.94 14.58
C ILE A 368 2.86 -26.92 15.46
N SER A 369 1.53 -26.89 15.33
CA SER A 369 0.64 -27.69 16.17
C SER A 369 0.35 -29.08 15.60
N GLY A 370 0.82 -29.41 14.40
CA GLY A 370 0.50 -30.65 13.69
C GLY A 370 -1.00 -30.77 13.34
N LYS A 371 -1.69 -29.64 13.16
CA LYS A 371 -3.14 -29.59 12.86
C LYS A 371 -3.39 -28.87 11.54
N PRO A 372 -4.41 -29.25 10.76
CA PRO A 372 -4.73 -28.52 9.53
C PRO A 372 -5.34 -27.16 9.84
N SER A 373 -5.08 -26.18 8.96
CA SER A 373 -5.79 -24.90 8.94
C SER A 373 -6.78 -24.85 7.78
N SER A 374 -7.97 -24.29 8.03
CA SER A 374 -8.97 -23.98 7.01
C SER A 374 -9.02 -22.51 6.63
N ALA A 375 -8.09 -21.70 7.14
CA ALA A 375 -8.05 -20.26 6.86
C ALA A 375 -7.76 -20.01 5.37
N ILE A 376 -8.53 -19.12 4.75
CA ILE A 376 -8.41 -18.81 3.32
C ILE A 376 -8.42 -17.29 3.13
N TYR A 377 -7.43 -16.79 2.41
CA TYR A 377 -7.45 -15.42 1.88
C TYR A 377 -8.30 -15.39 0.61
N ASN A 378 -9.39 -14.66 0.63
CA ASN A 378 -10.35 -14.57 -0.47
C ASN A 378 -10.06 -13.47 -1.51
N GLY A 379 -8.86 -12.87 -1.48
CA GLY A 379 -8.47 -11.78 -2.37
C GLY A 379 -8.99 -10.40 -1.96
N TYR A 380 -9.46 -10.23 -0.72
CA TYR A 380 -9.95 -8.93 -0.25
C TYR A 380 -8.89 -7.84 -0.39
N THR A 381 -9.28 -6.76 -1.01
CA THR A 381 -8.48 -5.53 -1.10
C THR A 381 -9.39 -4.31 -1.08
N SER A 382 -8.89 -3.20 -0.59
CA SER A 382 -9.60 -1.92 -0.60
C SER A 382 -8.62 -0.79 -0.82
N CYS A 383 -8.98 0.14 -1.69
CA CYS A 383 -8.24 1.36 -1.95
C CYS A 383 -9.25 2.49 -2.14
N PRO A 384 -9.42 3.40 -1.15
CA PRO A 384 -10.32 4.55 -1.30
C PRO A 384 -9.84 5.46 -2.43
N LEU A 385 -10.76 5.87 -3.27
CA LEU A 385 -10.56 6.77 -4.41
C LEU A 385 -11.08 8.17 -4.10
#